data_c520f7d235474f27131dd37ab1723446
#
_entry.id   c520f7d235474f27131dd37ab1723446
#
_cell.length_a   1.000
_cell.length_b   1.000
_cell.length_c   1.000
_cell.angle_alpha   90.00
_cell.angle_beta   90.00
_cell.angle_gamma   90.00
#
_symmetry.space_group_name_H-M   'P 1'
#
loop_
_entity.id
_entity.type
_entity.pdbx_description
1 polymer ?
#
loop_
_entity_poly.entity_id
_entity_poly.type
_entity_poly.pdbx_seq_one_letter_code
_entity_poly.pdbx_strand_id
1 'polypeptide(L)'
;MKILLVGESSLLHNTLKKGLVELGHQVTLMSDGNDWHNSPRDIDLRRNMERYGRWSGLMVLWKIVCNLHKICGNDIVQVHNYQFVPLMGWWNMLIFWFIKFTNKRIIKGCFADDPHLFRQQAKGIPAYSDTFWNGKLQNIEENKERMAFHFMPQFDKCWHTVSYHSDALIACLYEYYL
;
A
#
# COMPACT_ATOMS: atom_id res chain seq x y z
N MET A 1 -10.14 19.22 -6.71
CA MET A 1 -10.30 18.33 -5.54
C MET A 1 -8.99 18.24 -4.80
N LYS A 2 -9.05 17.92 -3.51
CA LYS A 2 -7.88 17.64 -2.67
C LYS A 2 -7.69 16.13 -2.58
N ILE A 3 -6.53 15.61 -3.00
CA ILE A 3 -6.28 14.17 -3.14
C ILE A 3 -5.02 13.80 -2.37
N LEU A 4 -5.08 12.72 -1.59
CA LEU A 4 -3.95 12.13 -0.89
C LEU A 4 -3.64 10.76 -1.52
N LEU A 5 -2.42 10.57 -1.98
CA LEU A 5 -1.89 9.30 -2.45
C LEU A 5 -0.98 8.73 -1.37
N VAL A 6 -1.20 7.48 -0.94
CA VAL A 6 -0.46 6.85 0.16
C VAL A 6 0.21 5.57 -0.29
N GLY A 7 1.51 5.51 -0.06
CA GLY A 7 2.38 4.44 -0.54
C GLY A 7 2.85 4.68 -1.97
N GLU A 8 3.81 3.89 -2.41
CA GLU A 8 4.38 3.98 -3.76
C GLU A 8 4.82 2.59 -4.22
N SER A 9 4.61 2.30 -5.47
CA SER A 9 5.12 1.12 -6.14
C SER A 9 5.45 1.47 -7.59
N SER A 10 6.71 1.25 -7.98
CA SER A 10 7.17 1.40 -9.36
C SER A 10 6.81 2.74 -10.03
N LEU A 11 6.85 3.85 -9.29
CA LEU A 11 6.50 5.21 -9.73
C LEU A 11 5.03 5.40 -10.13
N LEU A 12 4.14 4.48 -9.77
CA LEU A 12 2.73 4.51 -10.16
C LEU A 12 2.02 5.74 -9.57
N HIS A 13 2.13 5.96 -8.26
CA HIS A 13 1.53 7.14 -7.62
C HIS A 13 2.22 8.45 -8.02
N ASN A 14 3.52 8.42 -8.32
CA ASN A 14 4.21 9.59 -8.87
C ASN A 14 3.68 9.98 -10.25
N THR A 15 3.45 9.01 -11.12
CA THR A 15 2.87 9.24 -12.45
C THR A 15 1.43 9.72 -12.35
N LEU A 16 0.63 9.08 -11.49
CA LEU A 16 -0.75 9.49 -11.22
C LEU A 16 -0.81 10.92 -10.67
N LYS A 17 0.06 11.26 -9.72
CA LYS A 17 0.16 12.62 -9.16
C LYS A 17 0.40 13.66 -10.26
N LYS A 18 1.35 13.40 -11.18
CA LYS A 18 1.63 14.33 -12.30
C LYS A 18 0.38 14.60 -13.12
N GLY A 19 -0.30 13.54 -13.58
CA GLY A 19 -1.52 13.69 -14.38
C GLY A 19 -2.65 14.41 -13.63
N LEU A 20 -2.85 14.08 -12.35
CA LEU A 20 -3.88 14.74 -11.54
C LEU A 20 -3.57 16.23 -11.29
N VAL A 21 -2.31 16.60 -11.11
CA VAL A 21 -1.89 18.01 -10.97
C VAL A 21 -2.10 18.77 -12.29
N GLU A 22 -1.78 18.17 -13.44
CA GLU A 22 -2.06 18.76 -14.76
C GLU A 22 -3.56 18.99 -14.99
N LEU A 23 -4.42 18.15 -14.41
CA LEU A 23 -5.87 18.31 -14.40
C LEU A 23 -6.38 19.35 -13.37
N GLY A 24 -5.48 20.06 -12.69
CA GLY A 24 -5.82 21.11 -11.73
C GLY A 24 -6.22 20.63 -10.34
N HIS A 25 -5.87 19.41 -9.95
CA HIS A 25 -6.12 18.89 -8.60
C HIS A 25 -4.96 19.21 -7.65
N GLN A 26 -5.28 19.40 -6.37
CA GLN A 26 -4.28 19.51 -5.31
C GLN A 26 -3.93 18.10 -4.81
N VAL A 27 -2.73 17.63 -5.09
CA VAL A 27 -2.32 16.24 -4.80
C VAL A 27 -1.14 16.20 -3.85
N THR A 28 -1.26 15.44 -2.77
CA THR A 28 -0.19 15.14 -1.83
C THR A 28 0.19 13.67 -1.95
N LEU A 29 1.47 13.37 -2.08
CA LEU A 29 2.01 12.00 -2.07
C LEU A 29 2.77 11.74 -0.76
N MET A 30 2.33 10.73 -0.02
CA MET A 30 2.93 10.26 1.21
C MET A 30 3.43 8.83 1.01
N SER A 31 4.73 8.60 1.09
CA SER A 31 5.33 7.27 0.92
C SER A 31 6.68 7.14 1.59
N ASP A 32 7.20 5.92 1.67
CA ASP A 32 8.60 5.64 2.05
C ASP A 32 9.58 5.78 0.88
N GLY A 33 9.07 5.93 -0.33
CA GLY A 33 9.83 6.22 -1.55
C GLY A 33 10.22 5.00 -2.37
N ASN A 34 9.83 3.80 -1.95
CA ASN A 34 10.25 2.53 -2.56
C ASN A 34 11.78 2.37 -2.64
N ASP A 35 12.32 1.30 -2.15
CA ASP A 35 13.77 1.05 -2.05
C ASP A 35 14.51 1.11 -3.40
N TRP A 36 13.80 0.79 -4.49
CA TRP A 36 14.38 0.73 -5.85
C TRP A 36 14.66 2.09 -6.48
N HIS A 37 13.84 3.11 -6.22
CA HIS A 37 13.87 4.35 -7.00
C HIS A 37 13.98 5.63 -6.18
N ASN A 38 13.94 5.56 -4.85
CA ASN A 38 13.91 6.76 -4.01
C ASN A 38 12.99 7.85 -4.59
N SER A 39 11.77 7.48 -4.94
CA SER A 39 10.82 8.30 -5.68
C SER A 39 10.50 9.62 -4.95
N PRO A 40 10.25 10.73 -5.69
CA PRO A 40 9.82 12.00 -5.11
C PRO A 40 8.53 11.85 -4.31
N ARG A 41 8.40 12.58 -3.19
CA ARG A 41 7.24 12.56 -2.29
C ARG A 41 7.15 13.84 -1.49
N ASP A 42 5.93 14.18 -1.07
CA ASP A 42 5.70 15.39 -0.26
C ASP A 42 5.82 15.10 1.24
N ILE A 43 5.52 13.86 1.65
CA ILE A 43 5.66 13.36 3.03
C ILE A 43 6.52 12.10 3.00
N ASP A 44 7.72 12.20 3.53
CA ASP A 44 8.68 11.08 3.56
C ASP A 44 8.48 10.22 4.80
N LEU A 45 7.94 9.01 4.61
CA LEU A 45 7.73 8.01 5.66
C LEU A 45 8.90 7.03 5.80
N ARG A 46 10.01 7.21 5.09
CA ARG A 46 11.15 6.28 5.14
C ARG A 46 11.62 6.07 6.57
N ARG A 47 11.83 4.81 6.91
CA ARG A 47 12.42 4.39 8.17
C ARG A 47 13.94 4.50 8.08
N ASN A 48 14.56 5.13 9.04
CA ASN A 48 16.00 5.10 9.18
C ASN A 48 16.36 4.12 10.31
N MET A 49 16.52 2.85 9.92
CA MET A 49 16.86 1.77 10.86
C MET A 49 18.28 1.90 11.42
N GLU A 50 19.23 2.40 10.63
CA GLU A 50 20.63 2.60 11.06
C GLU A 50 20.70 3.61 12.20
N ARG A 51 20.01 4.75 12.06
CA ARG A 51 20.03 5.82 13.05
C ARG A 51 19.16 5.57 14.28
N TYR A 52 17.99 4.99 14.11
CA TYR A 52 16.95 4.91 15.16
C TYR A 52 16.62 3.48 15.59
N GLY A 53 17.16 2.46 14.95
CA GLY A 53 16.90 1.06 15.27
C GLY A 53 15.40 0.79 15.40
N ARG A 54 15.00 0.15 16.51
CA ARG A 54 13.58 -0.18 16.79
C ARG A 54 12.66 1.03 16.95
N TRP A 55 13.21 2.20 17.28
CA TRP A 55 12.46 3.45 17.42
C TRP A 55 12.08 4.10 16.07
N SER A 56 12.62 3.59 14.95
CA SER A 56 12.33 4.12 13.60
C SER A 56 10.84 4.10 13.27
N GLY A 57 10.08 3.15 13.82
CA GLY A 57 8.61 3.13 13.68
C GLY A 57 7.90 4.32 14.34
N LEU A 58 8.35 4.74 15.53
CA LEU A 58 7.81 5.94 16.19
C LEU A 58 8.13 7.22 15.40
N MET A 59 9.27 7.26 14.71
CA MET A 59 9.58 8.38 13.83
C MET A 59 8.61 8.47 12.63
N VAL A 60 8.17 7.33 12.10
CA VAL A 60 7.12 7.32 11.06
C VAL A 60 5.81 7.90 11.61
N LEU A 61 5.38 7.45 12.79
CA LEU A 61 4.17 7.98 13.43
C LEU A 61 4.29 9.49 13.71
N TRP A 62 5.45 9.94 14.20
CA TRP A 62 5.71 11.37 14.41
C TRP A 62 5.61 12.17 13.10
N LYS A 63 6.17 11.65 12.00
CA LYS A 63 6.03 12.30 10.68
C LYS A 63 4.58 12.38 10.23
N ILE A 64 3.76 11.36 10.50
CA ILE A 64 2.31 11.39 10.23
C ILE A 64 1.64 12.49 11.05
N VAL A 65 1.92 12.55 12.36
CA VAL A 65 1.35 13.58 13.26
C VAL A 65 1.72 14.99 12.80
N CYS A 66 2.98 15.24 12.46
CA CYS A 66 3.43 16.54 11.96
C CYS A 66 2.77 16.97 10.64
N ASN A 67 2.23 16.03 9.87
CA ASN A 67 1.60 16.29 8.57
C ASN A 67 0.08 16.10 8.56
N LEU A 68 -0.58 16.04 9.70
CA LEU A 68 -2.04 15.84 9.79
C LEU A 68 -2.82 16.84 8.93
N HIS A 69 -2.36 18.10 8.82
CA HIS A 69 -2.97 19.13 7.98
C HIS A 69 -3.00 18.80 6.48
N LYS A 70 -2.12 17.90 6.02
CA LYS A 70 -2.10 17.39 4.63
C LYS A 70 -2.84 16.05 4.50
N ILE A 71 -2.87 15.27 5.59
CA ILE A 71 -3.44 13.91 5.60
C ILE A 71 -4.96 13.95 5.78
N CYS A 72 -5.48 14.93 6.52
CA CYS A 72 -6.92 15.05 6.81
C CYS A 72 -7.65 15.99 5.84
N GLY A 73 -8.96 15.77 5.69
CA GLY A 73 -9.83 16.65 4.90
C GLY A 73 -9.65 16.56 3.39
N ASN A 74 -9.15 15.43 2.88
CA ASN A 74 -9.08 15.19 1.45
C ASN A 74 -10.42 14.68 0.91
N ASP A 75 -10.69 15.01 -0.36
CA ASP A 75 -11.88 14.49 -1.06
C ASP A 75 -11.72 13.03 -1.39
N ILE A 76 -10.51 12.63 -1.79
CA ILE A 76 -10.15 11.25 -2.13
C ILE A 76 -8.81 10.92 -1.48
N VAL A 77 -8.71 9.73 -0.92
CA VAL A 77 -7.45 9.10 -0.52
C VAL A 77 -7.30 7.81 -1.32
N GLN A 78 -6.18 7.62 -1.97
CA GLN A 78 -5.83 6.34 -2.60
C GLN A 78 -4.66 5.72 -1.86
N VAL A 79 -4.86 4.53 -1.32
CA VAL A 79 -3.79 3.69 -0.75
C VAL A 79 -3.33 2.69 -1.81
N HIS A 80 -2.01 2.52 -1.97
CA HIS A 80 -1.48 1.68 -3.05
C HIS A 80 -1.75 0.19 -2.83
N ASN A 81 -1.80 -0.26 -1.59
CA ASN A 81 -2.07 -1.64 -1.20
C ASN A 81 -2.57 -1.67 0.25
N TYR A 82 -2.82 -2.85 0.82
CA TYR A 82 -3.20 -3.03 2.22
C TYR A 82 -2.11 -2.61 3.22
N GLN A 83 -0.84 -2.72 2.81
CA GLN A 83 0.33 -2.26 3.56
C GLN A 83 0.90 -1.00 2.91
N PHE A 84 0.34 0.14 3.24
CA PHE A 84 0.61 1.44 2.59
C PHE A 84 1.55 2.34 3.39
N VAL A 85 1.89 1.99 4.64
CA VAL A 85 2.94 2.63 5.43
C VAL A 85 3.95 1.58 5.89
N PRO A 86 5.25 1.93 6.07
CA PRO A 86 6.31 0.98 6.42
C PRO A 86 6.27 0.58 7.91
N LEU A 87 5.11 0.09 8.37
CA LEU A 87 4.83 -0.36 9.72
C LEU A 87 4.15 -1.72 9.71
N MET A 88 4.09 -2.38 10.88
CA MET A 88 3.40 -3.67 11.02
C MET A 88 1.91 -3.57 10.67
N GLY A 89 1.28 -4.69 10.29
CA GLY A 89 -0.08 -4.74 9.79
C GLY A 89 -1.12 -4.07 10.69
N TRP A 90 -1.04 -4.25 12.01
CA TRP A 90 -1.97 -3.62 12.95
C TRP A 90 -1.87 -2.08 12.99
N TRP A 91 -0.67 -1.50 12.77
CA TRP A 91 -0.49 -0.06 12.61
C TRP A 91 -1.12 0.45 11.30
N ASN A 92 -0.98 -0.31 10.21
CA ASN A 92 -1.66 0.02 8.96
C ASN A 92 -3.18 0.04 9.14
N MET A 93 -3.77 -0.90 9.91
CA MET A 93 -5.19 -0.89 10.23
C MET A 93 -5.61 0.35 11.02
N LEU A 94 -4.86 0.73 12.06
CA LEU A 94 -5.16 1.93 12.85
C LEU A 94 -5.09 3.21 12.01
N ILE A 95 -4.04 3.34 11.20
CA ILE A 95 -3.86 4.48 10.31
C ILE A 95 -4.95 4.49 9.22
N PHE A 96 -5.35 3.33 8.72
CA PHE A 96 -6.47 3.21 7.78
C PHE A 96 -7.76 3.78 8.36
N TRP A 97 -8.14 3.36 9.57
CA TRP A 97 -9.33 3.88 10.23
C TRP A 97 -9.24 5.38 10.50
N PHE A 98 -8.08 5.87 10.94
CA PHE A 98 -7.85 7.30 11.10
C PHE A 98 -8.08 8.06 9.79
N ILE A 99 -7.49 7.59 8.68
CA ILE A 99 -7.67 8.17 7.35
C ILE A 99 -9.14 8.08 6.92
N LYS A 100 -9.80 6.95 7.16
CA LYS A 100 -11.22 6.74 6.81
C LYS A 100 -12.14 7.73 7.49
N PHE A 101 -11.93 8.02 8.77
CA PHE A 101 -12.78 8.95 9.52
C PHE A 101 -12.47 10.43 9.25
N THR A 102 -11.29 10.75 8.74
CA THR A 102 -10.85 12.13 8.53
C THR A 102 -10.93 12.59 7.07
N ASN A 103 -11.31 11.73 6.14
CA ASN A 103 -11.41 12.03 4.71
C ASN A 103 -12.74 11.51 4.13
N LYS A 104 -13.12 11.97 2.92
CA LYS A 104 -14.45 11.67 2.38
C LYS A 104 -14.55 10.29 1.74
N ARG A 105 -13.56 9.88 0.95
CA ARG A 105 -13.54 8.61 0.22
C ARG A 105 -12.16 7.98 0.26
N ILE A 106 -12.13 6.65 0.40
CA ILE A 106 -10.90 5.86 0.30
C ILE A 106 -11.02 4.87 -0.84
N ILE A 107 -9.98 4.84 -1.68
CA ILE A 107 -9.80 3.89 -2.76
C ILE A 107 -8.58 3.05 -2.43
N LYS A 108 -8.71 1.72 -2.47
CA LYS A 108 -7.57 0.80 -2.37
C LYS A 108 -7.07 0.46 -3.78
N GLY A 109 -5.78 0.67 -4.04
CA GLY A 109 -5.10 0.06 -5.17
C GLY A 109 -4.78 -1.42 -4.87
N CYS A 110 -4.93 -2.27 -5.87
CA CYS A 110 -4.45 -3.65 -5.84
C CYS A 110 -3.17 -3.70 -6.67
N PHE A 111 -2.07 -3.21 -6.09
CA PHE A 111 -0.77 -3.08 -6.73
C PHE A 111 0.24 -3.90 -5.94
N ALA A 112 1.13 -4.60 -6.64
CA ALA A 112 2.11 -5.50 -6.05
C ALA A 112 1.49 -6.71 -5.31
N ASP A 113 2.28 -7.43 -4.56
CA ASP A 113 1.87 -8.66 -3.87
C ASP A 113 0.78 -8.42 -2.83
N ASP A 114 -0.22 -9.27 -2.86
CA ASP A 114 -1.22 -9.31 -1.80
C ASP A 114 -1.76 -10.74 -1.55
N PRO A 115 -2.35 -11.01 -0.37
CA PRO A 115 -2.88 -12.32 -0.03
C PRO A 115 -3.94 -12.84 -1.00
N HIS A 116 -4.75 -11.95 -1.60
CA HIS A 116 -5.78 -12.36 -2.55
C HIS A 116 -5.16 -12.91 -3.83
N LEU A 117 -4.19 -12.19 -4.40
CA LEU A 117 -3.47 -12.63 -5.60
C LEU A 117 -2.86 -14.02 -5.39
N PHE A 118 -2.13 -14.23 -4.30
CA PHE A 118 -1.54 -15.54 -3.99
C PHE A 118 -2.59 -16.65 -3.84
N ARG A 119 -3.76 -16.37 -3.26
CA ARG A 119 -4.84 -17.34 -3.16
C ARG A 119 -5.40 -17.73 -4.54
N GLN A 120 -5.50 -16.79 -5.47
CA GLN A 120 -5.94 -17.09 -6.85
C GLN A 120 -4.87 -17.86 -7.61
N GLN A 121 -3.62 -17.46 -7.52
CA GLN A 121 -2.50 -18.15 -8.14
C GLN A 121 -2.36 -19.61 -7.64
N ALA A 122 -2.58 -19.84 -6.34
CA ALA A 122 -2.61 -21.19 -5.78
C ALA A 122 -3.75 -22.06 -6.33
N LYS A 123 -4.82 -21.45 -6.86
CA LYS A 123 -5.90 -22.15 -7.60
C LYS A 123 -5.59 -22.32 -9.09
N GLY A 124 -4.44 -21.84 -9.56
CA GLY A 124 -4.06 -21.87 -10.97
C GLY A 124 -4.66 -20.72 -11.78
N ILE A 125 -5.00 -19.59 -11.15
CA ILE A 125 -5.58 -18.42 -11.82
C ILE A 125 -4.68 -17.19 -11.54
N PRO A 126 -3.91 -16.68 -12.52
CA PRO A 126 -3.64 -17.30 -13.84
C PRO A 126 -2.85 -18.59 -13.72
N ALA A 127 -2.81 -19.38 -14.81
CA ALA A 127 -2.08 -20.66 -14.84
C ALA A 127 -0.57 -20.49 -14.60
N TYR A 128 -0.01 -19.35 -14.93
CA TYR A 128 1.41 -19.01 -14.74
C TYR A 128 1.58 -17.65 -14.05
N SER A 129 2.46 -17.63 -13.07
CA SER A 129 3.03 -16.43 -12.46
C SER A 129 4.46 -16.70 -12.04
N ASP A 130 5.19 -15.70 -11.58
CA ASP A 130 6.53 -15.87 -11.01
C ASP A 130 6.53 -16.71 -9.72
N THR A 131 5.40 -16.77 -9.05
CA THR A 131 5.23 -17.50 -7.79
C THR A 131 4.61 -18.90 -7.99
N PHE A 132 3.69 -19.06 -8.96
CA PHE A 132 2.96 -20.32 -9.19
C PHE A 132 2.92 -20.74 -10.65
N TRP A 133 2.94 -22.06 -10.88
CA TRP A 133 2.64 -22.70 -12.15
C TRP A 133 1.51 -23.71 -11.96
N ASN A 134 0.38 -23.50 -12.61
CA ASN A 134 -0.82 -24.34 -12.46
C ASN A 134 -1.16 -24.64 -10.98
N GLY A 135 -1.12 -23.63 -10.13
CA GLY A 135 -1.39 -23.75 -8.71
C GLY A 135 -0.26 -24.38 -7.86
N LYS A 136 0.87 -24.73 -8.47
CA LYS A 136 2.04 -25.29 -7.76
C LYS A 136 3.08 -24.19 -7.53
N LEU A 137 3.53 -24.04 -6.28
CA LEU A 137 4.55 -23.08 -5.91
C LEU A 137 5.86 -23.36 -6.65
N GLN A 138 6.41 -22.32 -7.30
CA GLN A 138 7.72 -22.32 -7.96
C GLN A 138 8.77 -21.72 -7.04
N ASN A 139 10.06 -21.96 -7.30
CA ASN A 139 11.20 -21.40 -6.56
C ASN A 139 10.93 -21.43 -5.04
N ILE A 140 10.71 -22.64 -4.51
CA ILE A 140 10.09 -22.88 -3.21
C ILE A 140 10.76 -22.10 -2.08
N GLU A 141 12.09 -22.01 -2.06
CA GLU A 141 12.81 -21.34 -0.97
C GLU A 141 12.51 -19.83 -0.92
N GLU A 142 12.61 -19.17 -2.06
CA GLU A 142 12.37 -17.71 -2.16
C GLU A 142 10.89 -17.35 -1.97
N ASN A 143 10.01 -18.06 -2.67
CA ASN A 143 8.58 -17.75 -2.63
C ASN A 143 7.89 -18.19 -1.34
N LYS A 144 8.41 -19.19 -0.64
CA LYS A 144 7.87 -19.64 0.65
C LYS A 144 7.96 -18.56 1.73
N GLU A 145 9.09 -17.87 1.84
CA GLU A 145 9.25 -16.77 2.80
C GLU A 145 8.36 -15.58 2.44
N ARG A 146 8.34 -15.22 1.16
CA ARG A 146 7.47 -14.15 0.62
C ARG A 146 6.01 -14.40 0.95
N MET A 147 5.51 -15.60 0.68
CA MET A 147 4.14 -15.98 1.01
C MET A 147 3.88 -16.02 2.51
N ALA A 148 4.80 -16.61 3.30
CA ALA A 148 4.65 -16.68 4.76
C ALA A 148 4.48 -15.30 5.38
N PHE A 149 5.19 -14.29 4.88
CA PHE A 149 5.04 -12.90 5.31
C PHE A 149 3.61 -12.38 5.06
N HIS A 150 3.09 -12.52 3.84
CA HIS A 150 1.77 -12.01 3.47
C HIS A 150 0.61 -12.75 4.16
N PHE A 151 0.81 -14.02 4.54
CA PHE A 151 -0.19 -14.82 5.26
C PHE A 151 -0.06 -14.77 6.79
N MET A 152 0.84 -13.98 7.35
CA MET A 152 0.83 -13.73 8.80
C MET A 152 -0.54 -13.17 9.21
N PRO A 153 -1.12 -13.62 10.35
CA PRO A 153 -2.49 -13.24 10.75
C PRO A 153 -2.74 -11.72 10.78
N GLN A 154 -1.73 -10.95 11.16
CA GLN A 154 -1.84 -9.49 11.20
C GLN A 154 -1.95 -8.85 9.80
N PHE A 155 -1.28 -9.40 8.79
CA PHE A 155 -1.31 -8.90 7.43
C PHE A 155 -2.57 -9.35 6.70
N ASP A 156 -2.99 -10.58 6.90
CA ASP A 156 -4.26 -11.08 6.38
C ASP A 156 -5.45 -10.27 6.93
N LYS A 157 -5.48 -10.02 8.24
CA LYS A 157 -6.49 -9.16 8.86
C LYS A 157 -6.44 -7.73 8.34
N CYS A 158 -5.23 -7.18 8.12
CA CYS A 158 -5.05 -5.87 7.55
C CYS A 158 -5.60 -5.80 6.11
N TRP A 159 -5.29 -6.80 5.30
CA TRP A 159 -5.81 -6.90 3.94
C TRP A 159 -7.34 -6.93 3.92
N HIS A 160 -7.97 -7.77 4.74
CA HIS A 160 -9.43 -7.81 4.87
C HIS A 160 -10.00 -6.46 5.32
N THR A 161 -9.41 -5.84 6.34
CA THR A 161 -9.88 -4.54 6.83
C THR A 161 -9.82 -3.47 5.74
N VAL A 162 -8.66 -3.31 5.09
CA VAL A 162 -8.46 -2.27 4.08
C VAL A 162 -9.32 -2.53 2.85
N SER A 163 -9.41 -3.79 2.38
CA SER A 163 -10.19 -4.14 1.18
C SER A 163 -11.69 -3.99 1.41
N TYR A 164 -12.20 -4.45 2.55
CA TYR A 164 -13.64 -4.47 2.82
C TYR A 164 -14.20 -3.07 3.14
N HIS A 165 -13.39 -2.23 3.75
CA HIS A 165 -13.83 -0.91 4.19
C HIS A 165 -13.39 0.24 3.27
N SER A 166 -12.71 -0.03 2.17
CA SER A 166 -12.49 0.95 1.11
C SER A 166 -13.78 1.20 0.32
N ASP A 167 -13.97 2.42 -0.15
CA ASP A 167 -15.16 2.79 -0.94
C ASP A 167 -15.08 2.27 -2.38
N ALA A 168 -13.86 1.97 -2.87
CA ALA A 168 -13.61 1.33 -4.17
C ALA A 168 -12.27 0.60 -4.16
N LEU A 169 -12.14 -0.37 -5.06
CA LEU A 169 -10.90 -1.08 -5.37
C LEU A 169 -10.51 -0.78 -6.81
N ILE A 170 -9.22 -0.55 -7.05
CA ILE A 170 -8.67 -0.39 -8.40
C ILE A 170 -7.64 -1.49 -8.63
N ALA A 171 -7.93 -2.39 -9.56
CA ALA A 171 -6.99 -3.38 -10.04
C ALA A 171 -6.12 -2.78 -11.14
N CYS A 172 -4.79 -2.88 -11.01
CA CYS A 172 -3.86 -2.44 -12.06
C CYS A 172 -3.60 -3.51 -13.11
N LEU A 173 -3.81 -4.78 -12.77
CA LEU A 173 -3.64 -5.93 -13.64
C LEU A 173 -4.90 -6.79 -13.61
N TYR A 174 -5.14 -7.50 -14.70
CA TYR A 174 -6.29 -8.41 -14.82
C TYR A 174 -6.35 -9.47 -13.70
N GLU A 175 -5.20 -9.94 -13.25
CA GLU A 175 -5.07 -10.94 -12.19
C GLU A 175 -5.65 -10.48 -10.84
N TYR A 176 -5.77 -9.19 -10.62
CA TYR A 176 -6.40 -8.64 -9.40
C TYR A 176 -7.91 -8.46 -9.53
N TYR A 177 -8.46 -8.61 -10.74
CA TYR A 177 -9.88 -8.44 -11.00
C TYR A 177 -10.66 -9.75 -10.76
N LEU A 178 -9.99 -10.89 -10.82
CA LEU A 178 -10.56 -12.23 -10.62
C LEU A 178 -10.65 -12.56 -9.13
#